data_e40d8d6dd9c077cc27d7bc0c1156b43d
#
_entry.id   e40d8d6dd9c077cc27d7bc0c1156b43d
#
_cell.length_a   1.000
_cell.length_b   1.000
_cell.length_c   1.000
_cell.angle_alpha   90.00
_cell.angle_beta   90.00
_cell.angle_gamma   90.00
#
_symmetry.space_group_name_H-M   'P 1'
#
loop_
_entity.id
_entity.type
_entity.pdbx_description
1 polymer ?
#
loop_
_entity_poly.entity_id
_entity_poly.type
_entity_poly.pdbx_seq_one_letter_code
_entity_poly.pdbx_strand_id
1 'polypeptide(L)'
;MILNDLFSDYIDFYELSLSKSTLRSDIATYNKHFRSGLGLREVETINFIDIQRFCNELIKQGYRIKTIKNILAKLKVIFKLGMKLEVINKNPCDFVELPKFDNKRYFDYSVTIQKKFIKAIVENKEPNCDIFFFLLHGRRKNEVLSLKFSDINFKTRTYTIPFKINKAKRDMIYKMSDELHNRLYRRFIEAKKQNRLNDYVFINPKTNTKFQDLRKSWNSLLKRNDLPKIRLHDIRHLIGTYSINYLKIPIEQVSFTLGHTNIITTQKYITANVKKSKETIENLIHSISE
;
A
#
# COMPACT_ATOMS: atom_id res chain seq x y z
N MET A 1 -5.70 -35.15 11.88
CA MET A 1 -4.72 -34.04 11.80
C MET A 1 -5.28 -32.83 12.55
N ILE A 2 -4.51 -32.26 13.49
CA ILE A 2 -4.95 -31.02 14.14
C ILE A 2 -4.59 -29.78 13.29
N LEU A 3 -5.27 -28.65 13.55
CA LEU A 3 -5.06 -27.42 12.77
C LEU A 3 -3.63 -26.84 12.94
N ASN A 4 -2.95 -27.14 14.04
CA ASN A 4 -1.54 -26.76 14.22
C ASN A 4 -0.63 -27.49 13.23
N ASP A 5 -0.90 -28.76 12.94
CA ASP A 5 -0.14 -29.55 11.97
C ASP A 5 -0.38 -29.02 10.56
N LEU A 6 -1.65 -28.79 10.18
CA LEU A 6 -2.01 -28.19 8.89
C LEU A 6 -1.38 -26.79 8.71
N PHE A 7 -1.22 -26.03 9.79
CA PHE A 7 -0.53 -24.73 9.72
C PHE A 7 0.98 -24.92 9.50
N SER A 8 1.60 -25.93 10.09
CA SER A 8 3.00 -26.27 9.82
C SER A 8 3.19 -26.61 8.34
N ASP A 9 2.36 -27.48 7.80
CA ASP A 9 2.35 -27.82 6.37
C ASP A 9 2.13 -26.58 5.48
N TYR A 10 1.27 -25.64 5.92
CA TYR A 10 1.06 -24.36 5.22
C TYR A 10 2.35 -23.53 5.16
N ILE A 11 3.09 -23.44 6.25
CA ILE A 11 4.36 -22.72 6.27
C ILE A 11 5.36 -23.37 5.33
N ASP A 12 5.56 -24.66 5.44
CA ASP A 12 6.54 -25.43 4.64
C ASP A 12 6.21 -25.34 3.14
N PHE A 13 4.92 -25.46 2.79
CA PHE A 13 4.47 -25.40 1.39
C PHE A 13 4.64 -24.03 0.76
N TYR A 14 4.44 -22.95 1.54
CA TYR A 14 4.43 -21.57 1.01
C TYR A 14 5.67 -20.75 1.37
N GLU A 15 6.63 -21.25 2.14
CA GLU A 15 7.81 -20.51 2.60
C GLU A 15 8.57 -19.85 1.46
N LEU A 16 8.80 -20.57 0.36
CA LEU A 16 9.55 -20.05 -0.80
C LEU A 16 8.72 -19.12 -1.69
N SER A 17 7.40 -19.20 -1.65
CA SER A 17 6.50 -18.42 -2.53
C SER A 17 6.01 -17.14 -1.91
N LEU A 18 5.96 -17.06 -0.58
CA LEU A 18 5.51 -15.88 0.16
C LEU A 18 6.65 -14.92 0.48
N SER A 19 6.33 -13.62 0.53
CA SER A 19 7.30 -12.66 1.03
C SER A 19 7.59 -12.91 2.52
N LYS A 20 8.83 -12.67 2.95
CA LYS A 20 9.23 -12.78 4.37
C LYS A 20 8.33 -11.98 5.32
N SER A 21 7.79 -10.84 4.87
CA SER A 21 6.86 -10.04 5.68
C SER A 21 5.47 -10.65 5.77
N THR A 22 4.99 -11.30 4.71
CA THR A 22 3.71 -12.04 4.72
C THR A 22 3.81 -13.21 5.67
N LEU A 23 4.85 -14.03 5.52
CA LEU A 23 5.10 -15.20 6.35
C LEU A 23 5.15 -14.83 7.85
N ARG A 24 5.96 -13.82 8.22
CA ARG A 24 6.00 -13.32 9.61
C ARG A 24 4.63 -12.88 10.12
N SER A 25 3.86 -12.19 9.28
CA SER A 25 2.52 -11.75 9.64
C SER A 25 1.55 -12.91 9.82
N ASP A 26 1.67 -13.97 9.01
CA ASP A 26 0.83 -15.15 9.10
C ASP A 26 1.14 -15.94 10.36
N ILE A 27 2.43 -16.18 10.64
CA ILE A 27 2.89 -16.84 11.88
C ILE A 27 2.43 -16.04 13.12
N ALA A 28 2.65 -14.73 13.14
CA ALA A 28 2.26 -13.90 14.28
C ALA A 28 0.73 -13.91 14.50
N THR A 29 -0.06 -13.87 13.43
CA THR A 29 -1.52 -13.92 13.52
C THR A 29 -2.00 -15.29 13.99
N TYR A 30 -1.44 -16.37 13.44
CA TYR A 30 -1.78 -17.73 13.82
C TYR A 30 -1.48 -18.00 15.30
N ASN A 31 -0.26 -17.69 15.73
CA ASN A 31 0.15 -17.88 17.12
C ASN A 31 -0.71 -17.08 18.11
N LYS A 32 -1.12 -15.87 17.73
CA LYS A 32 -1.92 -15.01 18.60
C LYS A 32 -3.37 -15.47 18.70
N HIS A 33 -3.96 -15.96 17.63
CA HIS A 33 -5.42 -16.09 17.54
C HIS A 33 -5.91 -17.53 17.44
N PHE A 34 -5.08 -18.47 17.00
CA PHE A 34 -5.53 -19.83 16.69
C PHE A 34 -4.81 -20.91 17.48
N ARG A 35 -3.50 -20.75 17.74
CA ARG A 35 -2.61 -21.80 18.24
C ARG A 35 -3.13 -22.52 19.48
N SER A 36 -3.61 -21.78 20.47
CA SER A 36 -4.06 -22.33 21.76
C SER A 36 -5.54 -22.72 21.83
N GLY A 37 -6.29 -22.45 20.78
CA GLY A 37 -7.73 -22.74 20.70
C GLY A 37 -8.05 -23.66 19.53
N LEU A 38 -8.48 -23.10 18.41
CA LEU A 38 -8.79 -23.87 17.20
C LEU A 38 -7.60 -24.73 16.73
N GLY A 39 -6.37 -24.29 16.97
CA GLY A 39 -5.14 -24.99 16.60
C GLY A 39 -5.00 -26.41 17.18
N LEU A 40 -5.62 -26.67 18.32
CA LEU A 40 -5.57 -27.97 19.01
C LEU A 40 -6.70 -28.93 18.56
N ARG A 41 -7.62 -28.46 17.72
CA ARG A 41 -8.74 -29.27 17.26
C ARG A 41 -8.41 -29.98 15.96
N GLU A 42 -9.02 -31.14 15.74
CA GLU A 42 -8.97 -31.85 14.47
C GLU A 42 -9.64 -31.03 13.36
N VAL A 43 -8.98 -30.96 12.21
CA VAL A 43 -9.37 -30.09 11.08
C VAL A 43 -10.78 -30.42 10.58
N GLU A 44 -11.10 -31.73 10.50
CA GLU A 44 -12.40 -32.24 10.07
C GLU A 44 -13.56 -31.86 11.02
N THR A 45 -13.27 -31.65 12.31
CA THR A 45 -14.28 -31.31 13.31
C THR A 45 -14.59 -29.83 13.37
N ILE A 46 -13.77 -28.97 12.75
CA ILE A 46 -13.96 -27.53 12.75
C ILE A 46 -15.00 -27.16 11.68
N ASN A 47 -16.12 -26.63 12.10
CA ASN A 47 -17.20 -26.22 11.22
C ASN A 47 -17.38 -24.70 11.18
N PHE A 48 -18.30 -24.20 10.32
CA PHE A 48 -18.52 -22.77 10.14
C PHE A 48 -19.04 -22.10 11.43
N ILE A 49 -19.79 -22.82 12.27
CA ILE A 49 -20.33 -22.27 13.53
C ILE A 49 -19.19 -21.96 14.50
N ASP A 50 -18.16 -22.81 14.55
CA ASP A 50 -16.98 -22.58 15.37
C ASP A 50 -16.25 -21.31 14.94
N ILE A 51 -16.07 -21.12 13.63
CA ILE A 51 -15.43 -19.93 13.09
C ILE A 51 -16.28 -18.69 13.29
N GLN A 52 -17.61 -18.81 13.13
CA GLN A 52 -18.53 -17.69 13.41
C GLN A 52 -18.48 -17.28 14.88
N ARG A 53 -18.49 -18.24 15.81
CA ARG A 53 -18.35 -17.96 17.24
C ARG A 53 -17.02 -17.28 17.54
N PHE A 54 -15.93 -17.76 16.99
CA PHE A 54 -14.62 -17.14 17.11
C PHE A 54 -14.64 -15.68 16.62
N CYS A 55 -15.24 -15.40 15.47
CA CYS A 55 -15.37 -14.03 14.96
C CYS A 55 -16.22 -13.15 15.88
N ASN A 56 -17.31 -13.69 16.40
CA ASN A 56 -18.18 -12.97 17.33
C ASN A 56 -17.48 -12.64 18.65
N GLU A 57 -16.62 -13.54 19.16
CA GLU A 57 -15.79 -13.29 20.33
C GLU A 57 -14.79 -12.14 20.07
N LEU A 58 -14.17 -12.10 18.90
CA LEU A 58 -13.29 -10.97 18.53
C LEU A 58 -14.05 -9.65 18.45
N ILE A 59 -15.31 -9.67 18.00
CA ILE A 59 -16.19 -8.47 18.00
C ILE A 59 -16.43 -8.02 19.45
N LYS A 60 -16.83 -8.93 20.34
CA LYS A 60 -17.04 -8.65 21.78
C LYS A 60 -15.78 -8.10 22.45
N GLN A 61 -14.59 -8.57 22.06
CA GLN A 61 -13.30 -8.06 22.51
C GLN A 61 -12.92 -6.69 21.92
N GLY A 62 -13.81 -6.08 21.11
CA GLY A 62 -13.57 -4.75 20.54
C GLY A 62 -12.67 -4.71 19.30
N TYR A 63 -12.39 -5.84 18.66
CA TYR A 63 -11.64 -5.83 17.41
C TYR A 63 -12.45 -5.17 16.29
N ARG A 64 -11.79 -4.32 15.49
CA ARG A 64 -12.44 -3.74 14.29
C ARG A 64 -12.77 -4.82 13.27
N ILE A 65 -13.92 -4.74 12.63
CA ILE A 65 -14.37 -5.71 11.60
C ILE A 65 -13.31 -5.92 10.50
N LYS A 66 -12.60 -4.86 10.08
CA LYS A 66 -11.49 -5.00 9.11
C LYS A 66 -10.36 -5.89 9.64
N THR A 67 -10.04 -5.80 10.91
CA THR A 67 -9.01 -6.65 11.54
C THR A 67 -9.46 -8.09 11.56
N ILE A 68 -10.72 -8.34 11.94
CA ILE A 68 -11.32 -9.68 11.95
C ILE A 68 -11.33 -10.28 10.54
N LYS A 69 -11.72 -9.51 9.51
CA LYS A 69 -11.64 -9.96 8.11
C LYS A 69 -10.21 -10.35 7.69
N ASN A 70 -9.20 -9.62 8.15
CA ASN A 70 -7.82 -9.96 7.84
C ASN A 70 -7.36 -11.24 8.57
N ILE A 71 -7.79 -11.45 9.83
CA ILE A 71 -7.52 -12.67 10.59
C ILE A 71 -8.20 -13.88 9.91
N LEU A 72 -9.49 -13.74 9.59
CA LEU A 72 -10.27 -14.77 8.91
C LEU A 72 -9.68 -15.13 7.53
N ALA A 73 -9.22 -14.13 6.76
CA ALA A 73 -8.61 -14.37 5.46
C ALA A 73 -7.35 -15.26 5.54
N LYS A 74 -6.58 -15.16 6.62
CA LYS A 74 -5.41 -16.01 6.85
C LYS A 74 -5.82 -17.44 7.20
N LEU A 75 -6.81 -17.60 8.07
CA LEU A 75 -7.35 -18.91 8.41
C LEU A 75 -7.95 -19.61 7.18
N LYS A 76 -8.67 -18.83 6.34
CA LYS A 76 -9.25 -19.32 5.09
C LYS A 76 -8.21 -19.92 4.13
N VAL A 77 -7.01 -19.35 4.05
CA VAL A 77 -5.93 -19.87 3.19
C VAL A 77 -5.36 -21.16 3.76
N ILE A 78 -5.28 -21.31 5.08
CA ILE A 78 -4.82 -22.54 5.73
C ILE A 78 -5.81 -23.68 5.44
N PHE A 79 -7.12 -23.47 5.65
CA PHE A 79 -8.15 -24.46 5.30
C PHE A 79 -8.20 -24.77 3.79
N LYS A 80 -7.87 -23.80 2.93
CA LYS A 80 -7.74 -24.07 1.50
C LYS A 80 -6.61 -25.05 1.19
N LEU A 81 -5.53 -25.04 1.97
CA LEU A 81 -4.51 -26.10 1.87
C LEU A 81 -5.08 -27.45 2.34
N GLY A 82 -5.81 -27.49 3.46
CA GLY A 82 -6.47 -28.71 3.93
C GLY A 82 -7.41 -29.32 2.89
N MET A 83 -8.10 -28.49 2.10
CA MET A 83 -8.89 -28.99 0.95
C MET A 83 -8.00 -29.56 -0.16
N LYS A 84 -6.84 -28.96 -0.44
CA LYS A 84 -5.89 -29.48 -1.44
C LYS A 84 -5.22 -30.77 -1.02
N LEU A 85 -5.07 -30.98 0.29
CA LEU A 85 -4.53 -32.22 0.88
C LEU A 85 -5.63 -33.25 1.12
N GLU A 86 -6.86 -32.99 0.66
CA GLU A 86 -8.05 -33.87 0.81
C GLU A 86 -8.40 -34.22 2.27
N VAL A 87 -7.89 -33.42 3.24
CA VAL A 87 -8.24 -33.57 4.67
C VAL A 87 -9.66 -33.12 4.93
N ILE A 88 -10.15 -32.10 4.20
CA ILE A 88 -11.51 -31.58 4.29
C ILE A 88 -12.09 -31.29 2.91
N ASN A 89 -13.39 -31.45 2.76
CA ASN A 89 -14.10 -31.21 1.51
C ASN A 89 -14.61 -29.76 1.34
N LYS A 90 -14.74 -29.02 2.45
CA LYS A 90 -15.30 -27.65 2.46
C LYS A 90 -14.49 -26.76 3.39
N ASN A 91 -14.35 -25.49 3.01
CA ASN A 91 -13.67 -24.52 3.87
C ASN A 91 -14.67 -23.94 4.90
N PRO A 92 -14.47 -24.15 6.19
CA PRO A 92 -15.41 -23.66 7.21
C PRO A 92 -15.49 -22.12 7.31
N CYS A 93 -14.54 -21.40 6.69
CA CYS A 93 -14.55 -19.94 6.65
C CYS A 93 -15.46 -19.35 5.57
N ASP A 94 -15.99 -20.16 4.63
CA ASP A 94 -16.70 -19.62 3.45
C ASP A 94 -18.09 -19.03 3.79
N PHE A 95 -18.75 -19.56 4.81
CA PHE A 95 -20.09 -19.14 5.21
C PHE A 95 -20.10 -18.16 6.38
N VAL A 96 -18.91 -17.70 6.84
CA VAL A 96 -18.82 -16.77 7.96
C VAL A 96 -19.31 -15.39 7.56
N GLU A 97 -20.26 -14.88 8.30
CA GLU A 97 -20.82 -13.56 8.09
C GLU A 97 -20.23 -12.54 9.08
N LEU A 98 -19.85 -11.39 8.58
CA LEU A 98 -19.36 -10.28 9.39
C LEU A 98 -20.16 -9.02 9.09
N PRO A 99 -20.42 -8.18 10.11
CA PRO A 99 -21.15 -6.93 9.93
C PRO A 99 -20.58 -6.09 8.79
N LYS A 100 -21.48 -5.42 8.05
CA LYS A 100 -21.06 -4.42 7.06
C LYS A 100 -20.31 -3.29 7.77
N PHE A 101 -19.23 -2.83 7.16
CA PHE A 101 -18.47 -1.71 7.70
C PHE A 101 -17.96 -0.86 6.55
N ASP A 102 -17.96 0.44 6.75
CA ASP A 102 -17.28 1.34 5.84
C ASP A 102 -15.81 1.48 6.28
N ASN A 103 -14.91 1.14 5.38
CA ASN A 103 -13.47 1.27 5.57
C ASN A 103 -12.86 2.32 4.65
N LYS A 104 -13.69 3.12 3.97
CA LYS A 104 -13.20 4.17 3.11
C LYS A 104 -12.56 5.25 3.97
N ARG A 105 -11.32 5.57 3.67
CA ARG A 105 -10.64 6.75 4.19
C ARG A 105 -10.68 7.79 3.10
N TYR A 106 -11.39 8.84 3.37
CA TYR A 106 -11.41 10.01 2.51
C TYR A 106 -10.19 10.87 2.86
N PHE A 107 -9.50 11.36 1.84
CA PHE A 107 -8.47 12.37 1.99
C PHE A 107 -9.16 13.75 1.87
N ASP A 108 -10.00 14.03 2.89
CA ASP A 108 -10.90 15.19 2.89
C ASP A 108 -10.23 16.41 3.53
N TYR A 109 -9.19 16.88 2.86
CA TYR A 109 -8.54 18.14 3.23
C TYR A 109 -8.86 19.21 2.19
N SER A 110 -9.06 20.46 2.66
CA SER A 110 -9.24 21.60 1.76
C SER A 110 -8.08 21.72 0.77
N VAL A 111 -8.34 22.31 -0.39
CA VAL A 111 -7.31 22.53 -1.41
C VAL A 111 -6.12 23.30 -0.84
N THR A 112 -6.37 24.27 0.04
CA THR A 112 -5.33 25.05 0.72
C THR A 112 -4.39 24.16 1.54
N ILE A 113 -4.94 23.23 2.32
CA ILE A 113 -4.15 22.27 3.10
C ILE A 113 -3.39 21.31 2.18
N GLN A 114 -4.03 20.84 1.09
CA GLN A 114 -3.36 19.96 0.12
C GLN A 114 -2.16 20.69 -0.54
N LYS A 115 -2.31 21.96 -0.92
CA LYS A 115 -1.20 22.80 -1.43
C LYS A 115 -0.08 22.95 -0.40
N LYS A 116 -0.41 23.19 0.87
CA LYS A 116 0.58 23.26 1.96
C LYS A 116 1.38 21.98 2.10
N PHE A 117 0.75 20.79 2.02
CA PHE A 117 1.47 19.51 2.03
C PHE A 117 2.46 19.41 0.86
N ILE A 118 2.03 19.71 -0.35
CA ILE A 118 2.89 19.65 -1.55
C ILE A 118 4.07 20.61 -1.38
N LYS A 119 3.82 21.85 -1.00
CA LYS A 119 4.84 22.88 -0.76
C LYS A 119 5.85 22.42 0.29
N ALA A 120 5.38 21.92 1.43
CA ALA A 120 6.24 21.43 2.51
C ALA A 120 7.17 20.27 2.06
N ILE A 121 6.71 19.40 1.16
CA ILE A 121 7.54 18.33 0.61
C ILE A 121 8.56 18.87 -0.41
N VAL A 122 8.12 19.77 -1.30
CA VAL A 122 8.97 20.32 -2.37
C VAL A 122 10.09 21.18 -1.80
N GLU A 123 9.79 22.03 -0.82
CA GLU A 123 10.72 22.97 -0.18
C GLU A 123 11.55 22.34 0.95
N ASN A 124 11.29 21.08 1.31
CA ASN A 124 12.04 20.40 2.37
C ASN A 124 13.52 20.25 1.99
N LYS A 125 14.41 20.67 2.89
CA LYS A 125 15.88 20.58 2.74
C LYS A 125 16.52 19.53 3.68
N GLU A 126 15.72 18.83 4.46
CA GLU A 126 16.20 17.82 5.41
C GLU A 126 16.82 16.60 4.69
N PRO A 127 17.63 15.79 5.38
CA PRO A 127 18.37 14.67 4.76
C PRO A 127 17.52 13.67 3.94
N ASN A 128 16.24 13.54 4.27
CA ASN A 128 15.32 12.62 3.58
C ASN A 128 14.40 13.33 2.56
N CYS A 129 14.68 14.59 2.22
CA CYS A 129 13.83 15.40 1.35
C CYS A 129 13.60 14.74 -0.02
N ASP A 130 14.63 14.17 -0.63
CA ASP A 130 14.53 13.54 -1.94
C ASP A 130 13.65 12.30 -1.93
N ILE A 131 13.59 11.56 -0.81
CA ILE A 131 12.67 10.42 -0.66
C ILE A 131 11.22 10.91 -0.69
N PHE A 132 10.91 11.96 0.10
CA PHE A 132 9.57 12.52 0.15
C PHE A 132 9.18 13.16 -1.18
N PHE A 133 10.11 13.86 -1.82
CA PHE A 133 9.92 14.40 -3.16
C PHE A 133 9.65 13.30 -4.19
N PHE A 134 10.40 12.19 -4.16
CA PHE A 134 10.16 11.06 -5.05
C PHE A 134 8.78 10.42 -4.81
N LEU A 135 8.29 10.39 -3.57
CA LEU A 135 6.95 9.89 -3.27
C LEU A 135 5.84 10.74 -3.92
N LEU A 136 6.06 12.05 -4.17
CA LEU A 136 5.16 12.89 -4.97
C LEU A 136 5.02 12.44 -6.43
N HIS A 137 5.92 11.61 -6.95
CA HIS A 137 5.77 10.98 -8.26
C HIS A 137 4.84 9.76 -8.23
N GLY A 138 4.10 9.57 -7.14
CA GLY A 138 3.09 8.54 -7.01
C GLY A 138 3.64 7.14 -6.72
N ARG A 139 4.92 7.00 -6.35
CA ARG A 139 5.50 5.67 -6.05
C ARG A 139 5.14 5.20 -4.65
N ARG A 140 5.13 3.87 -4.45
CA ARG A 140 4.96 3.30 -3.10
C ARG A 140 6.25 3.43 -2.31
N LYS A 141 6.14 3.63 -0.99
CA LYS A 141 7.32 3.78 -0.14
C LYS A 141 8.40 2.72 -0.41
N ASN A 142 8.01 1.45 -0.45
CA ASN A 142 8.97 0.36 -0.64
C ASN A 142 9.57 0.33 -2.05
N GLU A 143 8.85 0.79 -3.07
CA GLU A 143 9.36 0.95 -4.43
C GLU A 143 10.51 1.97 -4.44
N VAL A 144 10.28 3.14 -3.82
CA VAL A 144 11.30 4.19 -3.72
C VAL A 144 12.51 3.73 -2.91
N LEU A 145 12.28 3.15 -1.72
CA LEU A 145 13.36 2.74 -0.83
C LEU A 145 14.17 1.53 -1.33
N SER A 146 13.62 0.76 -2.26
CA SER A 146 14.31 -0.40 -2.84
C SER A 146 14.91 -0.12 -4.20
N LEU A 147 14.80 1.11 -4.73
CA LEU A 147 15.37 1.50 -6.00
C LEU A 147 16.89 1.52 -5.92
N LYS A 148 17.54 0.95 -6.93
CA LYS A 148 19.00 0.97 -7.10
C LYS A 148 19.40 1.93 -8.21
N PHE A 149 20.66 2.33 -8.24
CA PHE A 149 21.16 3.16 -9.35
C PHE A 149 21.10 2.44 -10.70
N SER A 150 21.20 1.11 -10.72
CA SER A 150 21.01 0.29 -11.92
C SER A 150 19.60 0.36 -12.51
N ASP A 151 18.61 0.77 -11.72
CA ASP A 151 17.21 0.93 -12.17
C ASP A 151 16.97 2.32 -12.79
N ILE A 152 17.99 3.20 -12.87
CA ILE A 152 17.88 4.58 -13.35
C ILE A 152 18.67 4.78 -14.62
N ASN A 153 18.03 5.29 -15.64
CA ASN A 153 18.69 5.75 -16.87
C ASN A 153 18.68 7.29 -16.92
N PHE A 154 19.80 7.89 -16.56
CA PHE A 154 19.94 9.36 -16.57
C PHE A 154 19.94 9.96 -17.97
N LYS A 155 20.39 9.22 -19.01
CA LYS A 155 20.39 9.68 -20.39
C LYS A 155 18.97 9.85 -20.94
N THR A 156 18.12 8.85 -20.71
CA THR A 156 16.69 8.88 -21.14
C THR A 156 15.77 9.53 -20.13
N ARG A 157 16.28 9.89 -18.95
CA ARG A 157 15.55 10.42 -17.79
C ARG A 157 14.40 9.52 -17.38
N THR A 158 14.66 8.22 -17.31
CA THR A 158 13.68 7.20 -16.89
C THR A 158 14.17 6.42 -15.69
N TYR A 159 13.23 5.85 -14.94
CA TYR A 159 13.53 4.85 -13.93
C TYR A 159 12.56 3.69 -14.04
N THR A 160 13.06 2.51 -13.73
CA THR A 160 12.29 1.26 -13.71
C THR A 160 11.99 0.85 -12.29
N ILE A 161 10.73 0.50 -11.99
CA ILE A 161 10.37 -0.20 -10.77
C ILE A 161 10.30 -1.69 -11.11
N PRO A 162 11.30 -2.51 -10.73
CA PRO A 162 11.36 -3.91 -11.08
C PRO A 162 10.17 -4.71 -10.53
N PHE A 163 9.77 -5.76 -11.25
CA PHE A 163 8.67 -6.65 -10.84
C PHE A 163 8.86 -7.24 -9.45
N LYS A 164 10.09 -7.49 -9.04
CA LYS A 164 10.45 -8.07 -7.73
C LYS A 164 10.07 -7.18 -6.55
N ILE A 165 10.01 -5.86 -6.73
CA ILE A 165 9.76 -4.90 -5.66
C ILE A 165 8.37 -4.24 -5.72
N ASN A 166 7.58 -4.53 -6.75
CA ASN A 166 6.24 -3.97 -6.90
C ASN A 166 5.15 -5.05 -6.85
N LYS A 167 3.92 -4.60 -6.53
CA LYS A 167 2.76 -5.49 -6.45
C LYS A 167 2.14 -5.84 -7.81
N ALA A 168 2.52 -5.13 -8.87
CA ALA A 168 1.97 -5.34 -10.21
C ALA A 168 2.59 -6.56 -10.92
N LYS A 169 3.66 -7.13 -10.34
CA LYS A 169 4.41 -8.28 -10.86
C LYS A 169 4.87 -8.12 -12.33
N ARG A 170 5.19 -6.88 -12.72
CA ARG A 170 5.77 -6.52 -14.01
C ARG A 170 6.68 -5.32 -13.84
N ASP A 171 7.66 -5.16 -14.71
CA ASP A 171 8.51 -3.98 -14.73
C ASP A 171 7.68 -2.75 -15.14
N MET A 172 7.88 -1.66 -14.44
CA MET A 172 7.14 -0.42 -14.68
C MET A 172 8.13 0.70 -14.91
N ILE A 173 8.13 1.28 -16.11
CA ILE A 173 9.03 2.35 -16.52
C ILE A 173 8.29 3.69 -16.42
N TYR A 174 8.97 4.69 -15.85
CA TYR A 174 8.44 6.04 -15.67
C TYR A 174 9.47 7.08 -16.06
N LYS A 175 8.99 8.19 -16.61
CA LYS A 175 9.83 9.38 -16.82
C LYS A 175 9.99 10.17 -15.52
N MET A 176 11.14 10.76 -15.33
CA MET A 176 11.42 11.69 -14.25
C MET A 176 10.97 13.11 -14.65
N SER A 177 10.50 13.88 -13.68
CA SER A 177 10.49 15.34 -13.82
C SER A 177 11.92 15.87 -13.77
N ASP A 178 12.16 17.07 -14.29
CA ASP A 178 13.50 17.67 -14.28
C ASP A 178 14.06 17.79 -12.86
N GLU A 179 13.22 18.18 -11.91
CA GLU A 179 13.64 18.29 -10.52
C GLU A 179 13.97 16.93 -9.90
N LEU A 180 13.21 15.89 -10.19
CA LEU A 180 13.56 14.53 -9.73
C LEU A 180 14.86 14.05 -10.34
N HIS A 181 15.05 14.27 -11.65
CA HIS A 181 16.30 13.96 -12.34
C HIS A 181 17.49 14.64 -11.66
N ASN A 182 17.40 15.95 -11.41
CA ASN A 182 18.48 16.73 -10.80
C ASN A 182 18.82 16.24 -9.39
N ARG A 183 17.79 15.90 -8.58
CA ARG A 183 17.98 15.35 -7.22
C ARG A 183 18.66 13.99 -7.25
N LEU A 184 18.21 13.10 -8.13
CA LEU A 184 18.79 11.76 -8.25
C LEU A 184 20.19 11.79 -8.88
N TYR A 185 20.45 12.69 -9.83
CA TYR A 185 21.75 12.84 -10.44
C TYR A 185 22.80 13.33 -9.45
N ARG A 186 22.48 14.29 -8.58
CA ARG A 186 23.36 14.68 -7.47
C ARG A 186 23.73 13.50 -6.59
N ARG A 187 22.75 12.68 -6.22
CA ARG A 187 23.01 11.43 -5.44
C ARG A 187 23.85 10.42 -6.19
N PHE A 188 23.66 10.31 -7.50
CA PHE A 188 24.47 9.45 -8.36
C PHE A 188 25.93 9.88 -8.36
N ILE A 189 26.21 11.16 -8.53
CA ILE A 189 27.58 11.70 -8.50
C ILE A 189 28.24 11.47 -7.13
N GLU A 190 27.49 11.67 -6.06
CA GLU A 190 27.98 11.42 -4.70
C GLU A 190 28.26 9.93 -4.46
N ALA A 191 27.35 9.05 -4.87
CA ALA A 191 27.54 7.60 -4.78
C ALA A 191 28.73 7.12 -5.64
N LYS A 192 28.93 7.71 -6.82
CA LYS A 192 30.09 7.42 -7.69
C LYS A 192 31.41 7.75 -6.99
N LYS A 193 31.49 8.92 -6.35
CA LYS A 193 32.69 9.32 -5.57
C LYS A 193 32.98 8.36 -4.41
N GLN A 194 31.97 7.75 -3.84
CA GLN A 194 32.06 6.80 -2.73
C GLN A 194 32.12 5.33 -3.18
N ASN A 195 32.18 5.07 -4.46
CA ASN A 195 32.21 3.73 -5.06
C ASN A 195 31.00 2.84 -4.68
N ARG A 196 29.78 3.44 -4.61
CA ARG A 196 28.52 2.81 -4.15
C ARG A 196 27.43 2.71 -5.23
N LEU A 197 27.78 2.64 -6.50
CA LEU A 197 26.79 2.59 -7.59
C LEU A 197 25.98 1.29 -7.66
N ASN A 198 26.45 0.23 -7.00
CA ASN A 198 25.71 -1.04 -6.92
C ASN A 198 24.65 -1.04 -5.80
N ASP A 199 24.61 0.01 -4.98
CA ASP A 199 23.76 0.11 -3.82
C ASP A 199 22.38 0.72 -4.13
N TYR A 200 21.55 0.78 -3.07
CA TYR A 200 20.30 1.52 -3.11
C TYR A 200 20.55 3.02 -3.28
N VAL A 201 19.65 3.69 -4.00
CA VAL A 201 19.69 5.15 -4.18
C VAL A 201 19.57 5.87 -2.82
N PHE A 202 18.79 5.31 -1.91
CA PHE A 202 18.50 5.88 -0.60
C PHE A 202 19.02 4.96 0.51
N ILE A 203 20.21 5.25 1.01
CA ILE A 203 20.87 4.50 2.09
C ILE A 203 20.71 5.25 3.40
N ASN A 204 20.39 4.52 4.45
CA ASN A 204 20.43 5.02 5.80
C ASN A 204 21.91 5.07 6.28
N PRO A 205 22.44 6.26 6.58
CA PRO A 205 23.87 6.39 6.94
C PRO A 205 24.24 5.67 8.25
N LYS A 206 23.25 5.39 9.12
CA LYS A 206 23.51 4.68 10.38
C LYS A 206 23.65 3.16 10.22
N THR A 207 22.97 2.57 9.25
CA THR A 207 22.92 1.11 9.07
C THR A 207 23.58 0.64 7.80
N ASN A 208 23.99 1.56 6.95
CA ASN A 208 24.53 1.34 5.61
C ASN A 208 23.64 0.43 4.73
N THR A 209 22.32 0.42 5.00
CA THR A 209 21.31 -0.32 4.24
C THR A 209 20.20 0.62 3.83
N LYS A 210 19.23 0.13 3.03
CA LYS A 210 18.04 0.93 2.68
C LYS A 210 17.26 1.34 3.92
N PHE A 211 16.63 2.50 3.88
CA PHE A 211 15.72 2.92 4.94
C PHE A 211 14.58 1.91 5.14
N GLN A 212 14.26 1.58 6.38
CA GLN A 212 13.12 0.75 6.72
C GLN A 212 11.93 1.59 7.23
N ASP A 213 12.23 2.59 8.03
CA ASP A 213 11.23 3.46 8.66
C ASP A 213 11.57 4.94 8.48
N LEU A 214 10.60 5.69 8.01
CA LEU A 214 10.68 7.15 7.80
C LEU A 214 9.67 7.91 8.66
N ARG A 215 8.96 7.23 9.58
CA ARG A 215 7.87 7.84 10.35
C ARG A 215 8.34 9.02 11.19
N LYS A 216 9.50 8.93 11.83
CA LYS A 216 10.04 10.03 12.64
C LYS A 216 10.32 11.25 11.77
N SER A 217 11.03 11.08 10.66
CA SER A 217 11.36 12.17 9.73
C SER A 217 10.11 12.78 9.09
N TRP A 218 9.15 11.93 8.71
CA TRP A 218 7.86 12.38 8.16
C TRP A 218 7.07 13.19 9.17
N ASN A 219 6.89 12.69 10.40
CA ASN A 219 6.17 13.39 11.45
C ASN A 219 6.86 14.72 11.83
N SER A 220 8.19 14.76 11.79
CA SER A 220 8.96 16.00 12.01
C SER A 220 8.68 17.05 10.93
N LEU A 221 8.64 16.64 9.64
CA LEU A 221 8.27 17.52 8.53
C LEU A 221 6.86 18.07 8.73
N LEU A 222 5.88 17.22 9.04
CA LEU A 222 4.51 17.66 9.28
C LEU A 222 4.42 18.67 10.42
N LYS A 223 5.08 18.38 11.56
CA LYS A 223 5.07 19.25 12.74
C LYS A 223 5.69 20.63 12.45
N ARG A 224 6.83 20.68 11.75
CA ARG A 224 7.50 21.96 11.40
C ARG A 224 6.69 22.86 10.47
N ASN A 225 5.79 22.28 9.69
CA ASN A 225 4.96 23.03 8.74
C ASN A 225 3.51 23.20 9.22
N ASP A 226 3.25 22.90 10.49
CA ASP A 226 1.91 22.97 11.09
C ASP A 226 0.85 22.23 10.22
N LEU A 227 1.18 21.01 9.82
CA LEU A 227 0.34 20.18 8.96
C LEU A 227 -0.34 19.06 9.75
N PRO A 228 -1.58 18.71 9.42
CA PRO A 228 -2.28 17.59 10.01
C PRO A 228 -1.47 16.30 9.89
N LYS A 229 -1.58 15.43 10.91
CA LYS A 229 -0.88 14.13 10.91
C LYS A 229 -1.51 13.18 9.91
N ILE A 230 -0.79 12.88 8.85
CA ILE A 230 -1.14 11.86 7.85
C ILE A 230 -0.04 10.81 7.77
N ARG A 231 -0.38 9.62 7.27
CA ARG A 231 0.62 8.57 7.04
C ARG A 231 1.42 8.88 5.78
N LEU A 232 2.65 8.41 5.71
CA LEU A 232 3.49 8.57 4.51
C LEU A 232 2.83 8.00 3.24
N HIS A 233 2.04 6.93 3.37
CA HIS A 233 1.29 6.37 2.23
C HIS A 233 0.16 7.28 1.74
N ASP A 234 -0.32 8.19 2.59
CA ASP A 234 -1.41 9.10 2.25
C ASP A 234 -0.95 10.20 1.26
N ILE A 235 0.38 10.37 1.02
CA ILE A 235 0.91 11.18 -0.10
C ILE A 235 0.30 10.72 -1.44
N ARG A 236 0.10 9.42 -1.64
CA ARG A 236 -0.56 8.91 -2.87
C ARG A 236 -2.03 9.29 -2.93
N HIS A 237 -2.71 9.39 -1.77
CA HIS A 237 -4.07 9.92 -1.68
C HIS A 237 -4.09 11.42 -2.00
N LEU A 238 -3.13 12.18 -1.46
CA LEU A 238 -2.95 13.59 -1.76
C LEU A 238 -2.80 13.80 -3.28
N ILE A 239 -1.88 13.07 -3.93
CA ILE A 239 -1.65 13.18 -5.38
C ILE A 239 -2.93 12.87 -6.15
N GLY A 240 -3.57 11.72 -5.87
CA GLY A 240 -4.78 11.30 -6.56
C GLY A 240 -5.91 12.31 -6.42
N THR A 241 -6.19 12.74 -5.19
CA THR A 241 -7.27 13.70 -4.89
C THR A 241 -6.99 15.06 -5.49
N TYR A 242 -5.77 15.59 -5.33
CA TYR A 242 -5.38 16.90 -5.85
C TYR A 242 -5.39 16.95 -7.38
N SER A 243 -4.81 15.93 -8.03
CA SER A 243 -4.75 15.86 -9.49
C SER A 243 -6.13 15.75 -10.13
N ILE A 244 -7.01 14.90 -9.62
CA ILE A 244 -8.35 14.71 -10.21
C ILE A 244 -9.27 15.88 -9.89
N ASN A 245 -9.35 16.27 -8.62
CA ASN A 245 -10.40 17.21 -8.20
C ASN A 245 -10.00 18.67 -8.41
N TYR A 246 -8.71 19.00 -8.30
CA TYR A 246 -8.23 20.38 -8.44
C TYR A 246 -7.58 20.65 -9.81
N LEU A 247 -6.61 19.83 -10.24
CA LEU A 247 -5.91 20.01 -11.51
C LEU A 247 -6.73 19.51 -12.72
N LYS A 248 -7.86 18.79 -12.47
CA LYS A 248 -8.74 18.23 -13.51
C LYS A 248 -8.03 17.25 -14.46
N ILE A 249 -6.97 16.60 -13.98
CA ILE A 249 -6.27 15.59 -14.77
C ILE A 249 -7.17 14.36 -14.93
N PRO A 250 -7.29 13.80 -16.15
CA PRO A 250 -8.07 12.61 -16.41
C PRO A 250 -7.66 11.45 -15.49
N ILE A 251 -8.67 10.68 -15.04
CA ILE A 251 -8.45 9.58 -14.09
C ILE A 251 -7.49 8.51 -14.62
N GLU A 252 -7.50 8.30 -15.94
CA GLU A 252 -6.62 7.36 -16.64
C GLU A 252 -5.15 7.75 -16.46
N GLN A 253 -4.84 9.04 -16.67
CA GLN A 253 -3.49 9.57 -16.50
C GLN A 253 -3.03 9.51 -15.03
N VAL A 254 -3.93 9.81 -14.10
CA VAL A 254 -3.63 9.69 -12.66
C VAL A 254 -3.45 8.23 -12.27
N SER A 255 -4.27 7.31 -12.81
CA SER A 255 -4.15 5.87 -12.59
C SER A 255 -2.80 5.35 -13.09
N PHE A 256 -2.39 5.74 -14.28
CA PHE A 256 -1.07 5.41 -14.84
C PHE A 256 0.06 6.00 -13.98
N THR A 257 -0.03 7.28 -13.63
CA THR A 257 0.96 7.97 -12.77
C THR A 257 1.10 7.26 -11.42
N LEU A 258 0.01 6.79 -10.82
CA LEU A 258 0.04 6.06 -9.56
C LEU A 258 0.46 4.58 -9.75
N GLY A 259 0.54 4.06 -10.96
CA GLY A 259 0.83 2.65 -11.25
C GLY A 259 -0.23 1.72 -10.67
N HIS A 260 -1.50 2.06 -10.87
CA HIS A 260 -2.61 1.18 -10.56
C HIS A 260 -2.85 0.21 -11.73
N THR A 261 -3.00 -1.07 -11.43
CA THR A 261 -3.34 -2.09 -12.42
C THR A 261 -4.83 -2.08 -12.77
N ASN A 262 -5.67 -1.49 -11.90
CA ASN A 262 -7.10 -1.35 -12.08
C ASN A 262 -7.51 0.09 -11.76
N ILE A 263 -8.19 0.73 -12.70
CA ILE A 263 -8.67 2.11 -12.61
C ILE A 263 -9.67 2.30 -11.45
N ILE A 264 -10.42 1.27 -11.09
CA ILE A 264 -11.34 1.27 -9.93
C ILE A 264 -10.60 1.70 -8.65
N THR A 265 -9.32 1.35 -8.53
CA THR A 265 -8.47 1.80 -7.40
C THR A 265 -8.30 3.32 -7.37
N THR A 266 -8.41 3.99 -8.51
CA THR A 266 -8.26 5.44 -8.64
C THR A 266 -9.60 6.17 -8.46
N GLN A 267 -10.72 5.54 -8.75
CA GLN A 267 -12.07 6.12 -8.60
C GLN A 267 -12.36 6.61 -7.19
N LYS A 268 -11.74 6.00 -6.16
CA LYS A 268 -11.87 6.45 -4.77
C LYS A 268 -11.38 7.90 -4.52
N TYR A 269 -10.62 8.48 -5.44
CA TYR A 269 -10.14 9.85 -5.34
C TYR A 269 -11.11 10.88 -5.93
N ILE A 270 -12.11 10.41 -6.68
CA ILE A 270 -13.17 11.28 -7.21
C ILE A 270 -14.07 11.68 -6.03
N THR A 271 -14.12 12.95 -5.74
CA THR A 271 -15.11 13.50 -4.80
C THR A 271 -16.39 13.74 -5.57
N ALA A 272 -17.48 13.09 -5.16
CA ALA A 272 -18.79 13.37 -5.72
C ALA A 272 -19.12 14.85 -5.49
N ASN A 273 -19.25 15.61 -6.57
CA ASN A 273 -19.52 17.04 -6.52
C ASN A 273 -20.84 17.33 -7.21
N VAL A 274 -21.89 17.56 -6.41
CA VAL A 274 -23.24 17.92 -6.89
C VAL A 274 -23.20 19.17 -7.79
N LYS A 275 -22.31 20.13 -7.49
CA LYS A 275 -22.12 21.34 -8.29
C LYS A 275 -21.62 21.02 -9.70
N LYS A 276 -20.70 20.03 -9.85
CA LYS A 276 -20.24 19.57 -11.16
C LYS A 276 -21.31 18.84 -11.96
N SER A 277 -22.21 18.14 -11.29
CA SER A 277 -23.37 17.51 -11.97
C SER A 277 -24.24 18.58 -12.61
N LYS A 278 -24.50 19.69 -11.90
CA LYS A 278 -25.25 20.83 -12.44
C LYS A 278 -24.51 21.45 -13.65
N GLU A 279 -23.23 21.79 -13.49
CA GLU A 279 -22.40 22.35 -14.58
C GLU A 279 -22.36 21.45 -15.82
N THR A 280 -22.32 20.12 -15.64
CA THR A 280 -22.34 19.15 -16.74
C THR A 280 -23.66 19.23 -17.51
N ILE A 281 -24.81 19.30 -16.81
CA ILE A 281 -26.13 19.41 -17.42
C ILE A 281 -26.30 20.78 -18.11
N GLU A 282 -25.85 21.85 -17.47
CA GLU A 282 -25.90 23.19 -18.08
C GLU A 282 -25.09 23.26 -19.37
N ASN A 283 -23.85 22.71 -19.37
CA ASN A 283 -23.01 22.66 -20.58
C ASN A 283 -23.65 21.80 -21.67
N LEU A 284 -24.28 20.67 -21.31
CA LEU A 284 -25.00 19.83 -22.27
C LEU A 284 -26.15 20.60 -22.90
N ILE A 285 -26.95 21.32 -22.12
CA ILE A 285 -28.07 22.12 -22.61
C ILE A 285 -27.58 23.24 -23.51
N HIS A 286 -26.52 23.96 -23.14
CA HIS A 286 -25.92 25.01 -23.98
C HIS A 286 -25.37 24.47 -25.30
N SER A 287 -24.76 23.28 -25.31
CA SER A 287 -24.21 22.68 -26.54
C SER A 287 -25.28 22.30 -27.59
N ILE A 288 -26.55 22.24 -27.21
CA ILE A 288 -27.68 21.95 -28.10
C ILE A 288 -28.36 23.26 -28.56
N SER A 289 -28.05 24.37 -27.90
CA SER A 289 -28.67 25.69 -28.15
C SER A 289 -27.86 26.55 -29.13
N GLU A 290 -26.70 26.07 -29.54
CA GLU A 290 -25.90 26.61 -30.67
C GLU A 290 -26.18 25.82 -31.97
#